data_7a7f88af1c215a61a7fc28ac3e65801d
#
_entry.id   7a7f88af1c215a61a7fc28ac3e65801d
#
_cell.length_a   1.000
_cell.length_b   1.000
_cell.length_c   1.000
_cell.angle_alpha   90.00
_cell.angle_beta   90.00
_cell.angle_gamma   90.00
#
_symmetry.space_group_name_H-M   'P 1'
#
loop_
_entity.id
_entity.type
_entity.pdbx_description
1 polymer ?
#
loop_
_entity_poly.entity_id
_entity_poly.type
_entity_poly.pdbx_seq_one_letter_code
_entity_poly.pdbx_strand_id
1 'polypeptide(L)'
;MRYVIKVCYDGTSYGGWQIQKNSITVQQRLEEVCLEIFGKKISVTASGRTDSGVHAAGQVCHFDAQTTIPADKIAAVFNAKLPEDISVLKSAYAREGFDANRSAKKKTYAYNFYLSPCRNPLKDRYAVWIKNPLDIAKLKDISGVFVGEHDFKAYCKSGSQVKTTVRKLYSVAVTDKAFDGGTDITIRVCGAGFLYNMVRTIAGTKINYAERTLSLEDI
;
A
#
# COMPACT_ATOMS: atom_id res chain seq x y z
N MET A 1 0.39 -1.78 27.83
CA MET A 1 -0.07 -0.54 27.15
C MET A 1 -0.07 -0.78 25.65
N ARG A 2 -1.02 -0.18 24.91
CA ARG A 2 -1.05 -0.24 23.45
C ARG A 2 -0.31 0.93 22.83
N TYR A 3 0.58 0.62 21.90
CA TYR A 3 1.34 1.60 21.12
C TYR A 3 0.84 1.58 19.66
N VAL A 4 0.80 2.77 19.06
CA VAL A 4 0.56 2.94 17.63
C VAL A 4 1.84 3.47 16.98
N ILE A 5 2.20 2.90 15.85
CA ILE A 5 3.34 3.31 15.05
C ILE A 5 2.92 3.55 13.60
N LYS A 6 3.56 4.50 12.93
CA LYS A 6 3.45 4.72 11.49
C LYS A 6 4.75 4.26 10.84
N VAL A 7 4.65 3.27 9.93
CA VAL A 7 5.79 2.59 9.32
C VAL A 7 5.86 2.93 7.83
N CYS A 8 7.06 3.26 7.36
CA CYS A 8 7.42 3.38 5.95
C CYS A 8 8.34 2.21 5.58
N TYR A 9 8.19 1.62 4.41
CA TYR A 9 9.09 0.56 3.94
C TYR A 9 9.16 0.45 2.43
N ASP A 10 10.35 0.10 1.95
CA ASP A 10 10.57 -0.45 0.62
C ASP A 10 10.25 -1.95 0.64
N GLY A 11 9.21 -2.36 -0.06
CA GLY A 11 8.72 -3.73 -0.08
C GLY A 11 9.47 -4.67 -1.02
N THR A 12 10.45 -4.18 -1.78
CA THR A 12 11.11 -4.92 -2.87
C THR A 12 11.66 -6.27 -2.42
N SER A 13 12.29 -6.32 -1.25
CA SER A 13 12.93 -7.53 -0.70
C SER A 13 12.01 -8.37 0.18
N TYR A 14 10.71 -8.03 0.27
CA TYR A 14 9.77 -8.68 1.18
C TYR A 14 8.66 -9.43 0.45
N GLY A 15 8.27 -10.59 0.99
CA GLY A 15 7.08 -11.33 0.57
C GLY A 15 5.77 -10.66 0.96
N GLY A 16 5.78 -9.33 1.15
CA GLY A 16 4.68 -8.51 1.60
C GLY A 16 4.66 -8.28 3.11
N TRP A 17 3.51 -7.86 3.62
CA TRP A 17 3.35 -7.56 5.04
C TRP A 17 3.31 -8.82 5.92
N GLN A 18 2.38 -9.72 5.65
CA GLN A 18 1.98 -10.82 6.53
C GLN A 18 3.06 -11.91 6.64
N ILE A 19 3.40 -12.32 7.86
CA ILE A 19 4.30 -13.44 8.14
C ILE A 19 3.84 -14.70 7.38
N GLN A 20 4.78 -15.33 6.70
CA GLN A 20 4.60 -16.56 5.94
C GLN A 20 5.88 -17.42 5.98
N LYS A 21 5.76 -18.72 5.65
CA LYS A 21 6.87 -19.67 5.81
C LYS A 21 8.01 -19.49 4.80
N ASN A 22 7.70 -19.00 3.60
CA ASN A 22 8.59 -19.10 2.44
C ASN A 22 9.28 -17.78 2.05
N SER A 23 9.09 -16.71 2.81
CA SER A 23 9.77 -15.44 2.55
C SER A 23 9.81 -14.56 3.80
N ILE A 24 10.81 -13.69 3.85
CA ILE A 24 10.92 -12.64 4.86
C ILE A 24 9.83 -11.60 4.61
N THR A 25 9.23 -11.09 5.68
CA THR A 25 8.13 -10.13 5.60
C THR A 25 8.37 -8.92 6.49
N VAL A 26 7.68 -7.81 6.20
CA VAL A 26 7.81 -6.58 7.00
C VAL A 26 7.33 -6.80 8.44
N GLN A 27 6.22 -7.53 8.63
CA GLN A 27 5.71 -7.87 9.96
C GLN A 27 6.74 -8.67 10.77
N GLN A 28 7.40 -9.64 10.14
CA GLN A 28 8.44 -10.44 10.78
C GLN A 28 9.58 -9.56 11.30
N ARG A 29 10.09 -8.64 10.50
CA ARG A 29 11.17 -7.72 10.91
C ARG A 29 10.77 -6.84 12.10
N LEU A 30 9.55 -6.32 12.10
CA LEU A 30 9.04 -5.53 13.22
C LEU A 30 8.89 -6.38 14.50
N GLU A 31 8.43 -7.63 14.39
CA GLU A 31 8.27 -8.54 15.53
C GLU A 31 9.61 -9.04 16.07
N GLU A 32 10.63 -9.23 15.21
CA GLU A 32 12.02 -9.51 15.61
C GLU A 32 12.59 -8.35 16.44
N VAL A 33 12.37 -7.11 15.99
CA VAL A 33 12.78 -5.90 16.75
C VAL A 33 12.01 -5.79 18.07
N CYS A 34 10.71 -6.13 18.10
CA CYS A 34 9.97 -6.20 19.35
C CYS A 34 10.59 -7.21 20.34
N LEU A 35 10.98 -8.39 19.86
CA LEU A 35 11.63 -9.40 20.69
C LEU A 35 12.97 -8.89 21.26
N GLU A 36 13.76 -8.22 20.44
CA GLU A 36 15.05 -7.66 20.87
C GLU A 36 14.90 -6.55 21.93
N ILE A 37 13.92 -5.65 21.73
CA ILE A 37 13.71 -4.49 22.64
C ILE A 37 13.02 -4.91 23.95
N PHE A 38 11.98 -5.74 23.85
CA PHE A 38 11.10 -6.04 24.98
C PHE A 38 11.34 -7.42 25.61
N GLY A 39 12.24 -8.25 25.06
CA GLY A 39 12.53 -9.60 25.52
C GLY A 39 11.37 -10.60 25.37
N LYS A 40 10.33 -10.24 24.59
CA LYS A 40 9.10 -11.04 24.41
C LYS A 40 8.65 -10.99 22.95
N LYS A 41 8.07 -12.11 22.49
CA LYS A 41 7.36 -12.11 21.21
C LYS A 41 6.11 -11.27 21.31
N ILE A 42 6.02 -10.22 20.52
CA ILE A 42 4.91 -9.28 20.47
C ILE A 42 4.40 -9.23 19.02
N SER A 43 3.11 -9.47 18.84
CA SER A 43 2.51 -9.40 17.52
C SER A 43 2.23 -7.96 17.12
N VAL A 44 2.60 -7.60 15.87
CA VAL A 44 2.37 -6.28 15.29
C VAL A 44 1.22 -6.37 14.28
N THR A 45 0.11 -5.69 14.58
CA THR A 45 -1.09 -5.65 13.75
C THR A 45 -1.11 -4.39 12.89
N ALA A 46 -1.22 -4.55 11.57
CA ALA A 46 -1.31 -3.44 10.62
C ALA A 46 -2.73 -3.07 10.24
N SER A 47 -2.91 -1.84 9.76
CA SER A 47 -4.17 -1.35 9.20
C SER A 47 -4.60 -2.10 7.93
N GLY A 48 -3.66 -2.70 7.20
CA GLY A 48 -3.93 -3.50 6.02
C GLY A 48 -2.71 -4.33 5.62
N ARG A 49 -2.95 -5.37 4.84
CA ARG A 49 -1.88 -6.17 4.25
C ARG A 49 -1.41 -5.52 2.95
N THR A 50 -0.13 -5.63 2.66
CA THR A 50 0.46 -5.35 1.34
C THR A 50 0.97 -6.66 0.74
N ASP A 51 0.85 -6.78 -0.57
CA ASP A 51 1.35 -7.94 -1.31
C ASP A 51 2.87 -7.88 -1.46
N SER A 52 3.48 -8.98 -1.95
CA SER A 52 4.91 -9.05 -2.23
C SER A 52 5.36 -7.90 -3.12
N GLY A 53 6.46 -7.25 -2.76
CA GLY A 53 7.06 -6.13 -3.48
C GLY A 53 6.34 -4.79 -3.30
N VAL A 54 5.21 -4.72 -2.59
CA VAL A 54 4.47 -3.46 -2.40
C VAL A 54 5.08 -2.65 -1.26
N HIS A 55 5.34 -1.37 -1.54
CA HIS A 55 5.88 -0.40 -0.60
C HIS A 55 4.79 0.24 0.27
N ALA A 56 5.17 0.91 1.34
CA ALA A 56 4.28 1.77 2.10
C ALA A 56 4.95 3.07 2.51
N ALA A 57 4.29 4.20 2.23
CA ALA A 57 4.72 5.52 2.71
C ALA A 57 4.26 5.82 4.15
N GLY A 58 3.40 4.97 4.73
CA GLY A 58 2.88 5.23 6.07
C GLY A 58 1.80 4.25 6.52
N GLN A 59 2.15 2.97 6.63
CA GLN A 59 1.30 1.95 7.21
C GLN A 59 1.13 2.19 8.71
N VAL A 60 -0.11 2.25 9.18
CA VAL A 60 -0.38 2.35 10.63
C VAL A 60 -0.47 0.96 11.22
N CYS A 61 0.26 0.76 12.32
CA CYS A 61 0.29 -0.51 13.04
C CYS A 61 0.11 -0.28 14.54
N HIS A 62 -0.29 -1.32 15.27
CA HIS A 62 -0.30 -1.30 16.72
C HIS A 62 0.30 -2.59 17.28
N PHE A 63 0.78 -2.49 18.51
CA PHE A 63 1.23 -3.61 19.33
C PHE A 63 1.04 -3.30 20.80
N ASP A 64 1.00 -4.34 21.64
CA ASP A 64 0.87 -4.22 23.09
C ASP A 64 2.19 -4.58 23.77
N ALA A 65 2.75 -3.65 24.57
CA ALA A 65 3.97 -3.87 25.33
C ALA A 65 3.89 -3.27 26.74
N GLN A 66 4.66 -3.84 27.67
CA GLN A 66 4.95 -3.26 28.97
C GLN A 66 6.40 -2.79 28.94
N THR A 67 6.62 -1.49 29.02
CA THR A 67 7.95 -0.88 28.96
C THR A 67 7.94 0.49 29.65
N THR A 68 9.10 0.93 30.09
CA THR A 68 9.36 2.28 30.60
C THR A 68 9.75 3.26 29.50
N ILE A 69 9.93 2.79 28.24
CA ILE A 69 10.27 3.64 27.10
C ILE A 69 9.09 4.55 26.81
N PRO A 70 9.26 5.89 26.78
CA PRO A 70 8.20 6.83 26.42
C PRO A 70 7.68 6.55 24.99
N ALA A 71 6.38 6.74 24.77
CA ALA A 71 5.76 6.36 23.51
C ALA A 71 6.30 7.15 22.30
N ASP A 72 6.72 8.39 22.49
CA ASP A 72 7.36 9.23 21.46
C ASP A 72 8.80 8.77 21.12
N LYS A 73 9.44 7.99 21.98
CA LYS A 73 10.80 7.44 21.80
C LYS A 73 10.80 6.07 21.13
N ILE A 74 9.68 5.36 21.10
CA ILE A 74 9.55 4.03 20.47
C ILE A 74 10.03 4.06 19.02
N ALA A 75 9.70 5.09 18.24
CA ALA A 75 10.14 5.21 16.84
C ALA A 75 11.68 5.21 16.72
N ALA A 76 12.37 5.98 17.56
CA ALA A 76 13.83 6.04 17.55
C ALA A 76 14.48 4.71 17.95
N VAL A 77 13.92 4.05 18.98
CA VAL A 77 14.43 2.75 19.47
C VAL A 77 14.24 1.66 18.39
N PHE A 78 13.11 1.65 17.69
CA PHE A 78 12.88 0.71 16.59
C PHE A 78 13.86 0.98 15.43
N ASN A 79 14.02 2.23 15.03
CA ASN A 79 14.89 2.61 13.89
C ASN A 79 16.38 2.31 14.16
N ALA A 80 16.80 2.23 15.42
CA ALA A 80 18.17 1.80 15.77
C ALA A 80 18.43 0.30 15.51
N LYS A 81 17.37 -0.49 15.26
CA LYS A 81 17.42 -1.95 15.12
C LYS A 81 16.88 -2.44 13.77
N LEU A 82 16.01 -1.66 13.16
CA LEU A 82 15.41 -1.99 11.86
C LEU A 82 16.44 -1.92 10.73
N PRO A 83 16.28 -2.75 9.69
CA PRO A 83 17.07 -2.60 8.47
C PRO A 83 16.71 -1.28 7.76
N GLU A 84 17.61 -0.82 6.89
CA GLU A 84 17.51 0.49 6.20
C GLU A 84 16.25 0.66 5.33
N ASP A 85 15.66 -0.44 4.90
CA ASP A 85 14.47 -0.45 4.05
C ASP A 85 13.13 -0.43 4.84
N ILE A 86 13.17 -0.36 6.19
CA ILE A 86 12.00 -0.18 7.07
C ILE A 86 12.28 0.94 8.08
N SER A 87 11.36 1.89 8.21
CA SER A 87 11.45 2.97 9.18
C SER A 87 10.14 3.21 9.91
N VAL A 88 10.20 3.43 11.22
CA VAL A 88 9.08 3.93 12.03
C VAL A 88 9.14 5.45 12.02
N LEU A 89 8.19 6.09 11.35
CA LEU A 89 8.13 7.54 11.18
C LEU A 89 7.61 8.28 12.41
N LYS A 90 6.68 7.64 13.15
CA LYS A 90 6.04 8.20 14.35
C LYS A 90 5.60 7.08 15.27
N SER A 91 5.56 7.38 16.57
CA SER A 91 5.01 6.50 17.60
C SER A 91 4.26 7.30 18.66
N ALA A 92 3.22 6.71 19.23
CA ALA A 92 2.41 7.29 20.30
C ALA A 92 1.69 6.19 21.11
N TYR A 93 1.09 6.56 22.24
CA TYR A 93 0.09 5.71 22.87
C TYR A 93 -1.17 5.65 22.00
N ALA A 94 -1.74 4.48 21.86
CA ALA A 94 -3.04 4.32 21.24
C ALA A 94 -4.14 4.75 22.22
N ARG A 95 -5.21 5.35 21.69
CA ARG A 95 -6.43 5.57 22.47
C ARG A 95 -7.06 4.21 22.84
N GLU A 96 -7.87 4.21 23.87
CA GLU A 96 -8.63 3.04 24.29
C GLU A 96 -9.44 2.43 23.13
N GLY A 97 -9.48 1.10 23.07
CA GLY A 97 -10.20 0.36 22.02
C GLY A 97 -9.60 0.46 20.61
N PHE A 98 -8.45 1.13 20.44
CA PHE A 98 -7.83 1.24 19.11
C PHE A 98 -7.34 -0.10 18.60
N ASP A 99 -7.71 -0.42 17.36
CA ASP A 99 -7.19 -1.52 16.55
C ASP A 99 -6.83 -0.99 15.17
N ALA A 100 -5.58 -1.15 14.73
CA ALA A 100 -5.10 -0.55 13.48
C ALA A 100 -5.92 -0.98 12.26
N ASN A 101 -6.38 -2.23 12.22
CA ASN A 101 -7.17 -2.74 11.10
C ASN A 101 -8.64 -2.27 11.18
N ARG A 102 -9.29 -2.48 12.34
CA ARG A 102 -10.72 -2.19 12.53
C ARG A 102 -11.01 -0.69 12.63
N SER A 103 -10.08 0.08 13.20
CA SER A 103 -10.21 1.54 13.35
C SER A 103 -9.88 2.31 12.07
N ALA A 104 -9.33 1.66 11.04
CA ALA A 104 -9.00 2.30 9.77
C ALA A 104 -10.29 2.70 9.03
N LYS A 105 -10.52 4.01 8.86
CA LYS A 105 -11.69 4.54 8.15
C LYS A 105 -11.47 4.60 6.64
N LYS A 106 -10.22 4.83 6.21
CA LYS A 106 -9.83 4.91 4.81
C LYS A 106 -8.39 4.48 4.63
N LYS A 107 -8.10 3.93 3.45
CA LYS A 107 -6.77 3.56 2.98
C LYS A 107 -6.57 4.16 1.59
N THR A 108 -5.35 4.59 1.29
CA THR A 108 -5.01 5.12 -0.02
C THR A 108 -3.85 4.32 -0.57
N TYR A 109 -4.03 3.82 -1.79
CA TYR A 109 -2.97 3.18 -2.56
C TYR A 109 -2.60 4.07 -3.74
N ALA A 110 -1.32 4.09 -4.08
CA ALA A 110 -0.79 4.73 -5.26
C ALA A 110 -0.18 3.67 -6.18
N TYR A 111 -0.56 3.69 -7.45
CA TYR A 111 0.06 2.90 -8.51
C TYR A 111 0.83 3.86 -9.40
N ASN A 112 2.16 3.70 -9.43
CA ASN A 112 3.04 4.59 -10.18
C ASN A 112 3.49 3.90 -11.46
N PHE A 113 3.50 4.65 -12.56
CA PHE A 113 4.14 4.26 -13.80
C PHE A 113 4.67 5.50 -14.51
N TYR A 114 5.52 5.29 -15.49
CA TYR A 114 6.05 6.38 -16.30
C TYR A 114 6.05 6.01 -17.78
N LEU A 115 5.77 7.02 -18.59
CA LEU A 115 5.80 6.95 -20.04
C LEU A 115 7.13 7.50 -20.52
N SER A 116 7.87 6.71 -21.28
CA SER A 116 9.16 7.16 -21.87
C SER A 116 9.54 6.24 -23.02
N PRO A 117 10.17 6.76 -24.10
CA PRO A 117 10.72 5.95 -25.18
C PRO A 117 11.77 4.95 -24.70
N CYS A 118 12.51 5.31 -23.66
CA CYS A 118 13.56 4.49 -23.04
C CYS A 118 13.26 4.19 -21.57
N ARG A 119 13.65 3.00 -21.13
CA ARG A 119 13.57 2.59 -19.73
C ARG A 119 14.50 3.45 -18.86
N ASN A 120 14.04 3.84 -17.67
CA ASN A 120 14.82 4.57 -16.68
C ASN A 120 15.07 3.71 -15.44
N PRO A 121 16.29 3.12 -15.28
CA PRO A 121 16.60 2.23 -14.14
C PRO A 121 16.45 2.87 -12.76
N LEU A 122 16.53 4.19 -12.65
CA LEU A 122 16.36 4.93 -11.39
C LEU A 122 14.89 5.00 -10.96
N LYS A 123 13.94 4.74 -11.88
CA LYS A 123 12.50 4.75 -11.61
C LYS A 123 11.90 3.35 -11.47
N ASP A 124 12.50 2.34 -12.06
CA ASP A 124 11.97 0.99 -12.19
C ASP A 124 11.63 0.31 -10.86
N ARG A 125 12.31 0.71 -9.78
CA ARG A 125 12.04 0.19 -8.43
C ARG A 125 10.67 0.59 -7.89
N TYR A 126 10.18 1.78 -8.27
CA TYR A 126 9.00 2.40 -7.69
C TYR A 126 7.89 2.71 -8.70
N ALA A 127 8.14 2.49 -9.99
CA ALA A 127 7.20 2.78 -11.06
C ALA A 127 7.33 1.76 -12.20
N VAL A 128 6.21 1.44 -12.84
CA VAL A 128 6.18 0.57 -14.02
C VAL A 128 6.51 1.38 -15.25
N TRP A 129 7.44 0.92 -16.06
CA TRP A 129 7.73 1.52 -17.36
C TRP A 129 6.68 1.13 -18.40
N ILE A 130 6.16 2.13 -19.14
CA ILE A 130 5.31 1.96 -20.31
C ILE A 130 5.95 2.71 -21.47
N LYS A 131 6.29 1.94 -22.51
CA LYS A 131 6.99 2.48 -23.69
C LYS A 131 6.06 3.30 -24.57
N ASN A 132 4.84 2.81 -24.77
CA ASN A 132 3.89 3.41 -25.68
C ASN A 132 3.22 4.65 -25.06
N PRO A 133 2.95 5.70 -25.85
CA PRO A 133 2.22 6.84 -25.35
C PRO A 133 0.78 6.44 -24.98
N LEU A 134 0.28 6.98 -23.86
CA LEU A 134 -1.09 6.80 -23.41
C LEU A 134 -1.87 8.11 -23.49
N ASP A 135 -3.16 8.00 -23.75
CA ASP A 135 -4.08 9.13 -23.65
C ASP A 135 -4.38 9.42 -22.15
N ILE A 136 -3.63 10.39 -21.59
CA ILE A 136 -3.74 10.78 -20.18
C ILE A 136 -5.12 11.37 -19.86
N ALA A 137 -5.79 12.03 -20.82
CA ALA A 137 -7.14 12.54 -20.63
C ALA A 137 -8.10 11.37 -20.38
N LYS A 138 -8.04 10.31 -21.17
CA LYS A 138 -8.83 9.10 -20.96
C LYS A 138 -8.54 8.42 -19.61
N LEU A 139 -7.27 8.36 -19.18
CA LEU A 139 -6.95 7.87 -17.85
C LEU A 139 -7.66 8.65 -16.74
N LYS A 140 -7.83 9.96 -16.90
CA LYS A 140 -8.53 10.83 -15.96
C LYS A 140 -10.04 10.62 -16.03
N ASP A 141 -10.61 10.62 -17.21
CA ASP A 141 -12.07 10.57 -17.46
C ASP A 141 -12.73 9.34 -16.84
N ILE A 142 -12.15 8.16 -17.04
CA ILE A 142 -12.68 6.89 -16.53
C ILE A 142 -12.61 6.79 -14.98
N SER A 143 -11.95 7.71 -14.30
CA SER A 143 -11.78 7.64 -12.84
C SER A 143 -13.12 7.64 -12.08
N GLY A 144 -14.12 8.35 -12.60
CA GLY A 144 -15.44 8.48 -12.00
C GLY A 144 -16.22 7.17 -11.89
N VAL A 145 -16.02 6.25 -12.84
CA VAL A 145 -16.73 4.95 -12.90
C VAL A 145 -16.46 4.09 -11.65
N PHE A 146 -15.29 4.20 -11.07
CA PHE A 146 -14.91 3.42 -9.89
C PHE A 146 -15.32 4.06 -8.56
N VAL A 147 -15.74 5.33 -8.56
CA VAL A 147 -16.08 6.04 -7.32
C VAL A 147 -17.49 5.65 -6.87
N GLY A 148 -17.66 5.38 -5.59
CA GLY A 148 -18.92 4.93 -5.03
C GLY A 148 -18.84 3.55 -4.40
N GLU A 149 -19.99 2.94 -4.18
CA GLU A 149 -20.13 1.58 -3.67
C GLU A 149 -20.50 0.65 -4.83
N HIS A 150 -19.63 -0.29 -5.16
CA HIS A 150 -19.78 -1.20 -6.28
C HIS A 150 -19.36 -2.62 -5.89
N ASP A 151 -19.84 -3.62 -6.61
CA ASP A 151 -19.31 -4.98 -6.56
C ASP A 151 -18.05 -5.10 -7.41
N PHE A 152 -16.90 -5.13 -6.74
CA PHE A 152 -15.58 -5.26 -7.39
C PHE A 152 -15.14 -6.72 -7.58
N LYS A 153 -16.07 -7.66 -7.77
CA LYS A 153 -15.76 -9.08 -7.96
C LYS A 153 -14.80 -9.31 -9.13
N ALA A 154 -15.01 -8.64 -10.26
CA ALA A 154 -14.14 -8.71 -11.46
C ALA A 154 -12.72 -8.15 -11.19
N TYR A 155 -12.56 -7.30 -10.18
CA TYR A 155 -11.30 -6.69 -9.78
C TYR A 155 -10.58 -7.44 -8.65
N CYS A 156 -11.09 -8.60 -8.26
CA CYS A 156 -10.54 -9.42 -7.19
C CYS A 156 -9.83 -10.64 -7.79
N LYS A 157 -8.57 -10.88 -7.37
CA LYS A 157 -7.89 -12.11 -7.75
C LYS A 157 -8.64 -13.33 -7.21
N SER A 158 -8.79 -14.37 -8.03
CA SER A 158 -9.40 -15.65 -7.66
C SER A 158 -8.71 -16.28 -6.43
N GLY A 159 -9.48 -17.02 -5.63
CA GLY A 159 -9.01 -17.66 -4.39
C GLY A 159 -9.04 -16.76 -3.15
N SER A 160 -9.59 -15.56 -3.25
CA SER A 160 -9.79 -14.67 -2.10
C SER A 160 -10.96 -15.17 -1.22
N GLN A 161 -10.69 -15.40 0.08
CA GLN A 161 -11.70 -15.83 1.06
C GLN A 161 -12.37 -14.61 1.72
N VAL A 162 -13.06 -13.78 0.95
CA VAL A 162 -13.80 -12.62 1.49
C VAL A 162 -15.29 -12.90 1.54
N LYS A 163 -15.98 -12.36 2.56
CA LYS A 163 -17.43 -12.51 2.72
C LYS A 163 -18.24 -11.73 1.68
N THR A 164 -17.69 -10.63 1.19
CA THR A 164 -18.33 -9.78 0.18
C THR A 164 -17.25 -9.11 -0.69
N THR A 165 -17.57 -8.90 -1.96
CA THR A 165 -16.76 -8.19 -2.93
C THR A 165 -17.18 -6.72 -3.11
N VAL A 166 -18.25 -6.31 -2.45
CA VAL A 166 -18.70 -4.91 -2.43
C VAL A 166 -17.71 -4.04 -1.65
N ARG A 167 -17.25 -2.95 -2.27
CA ARG A 167 -16.33 -1.97 -1.66
C ARG A 167 -16.78 -0.57 -1.98
N LYS A 168 -16.47 0.36 -1.06
CA LYS A 168 -16.71 1.79 -1.26
C LYS A 168 -15.40 2.48 -1.54
N LEU A 169 -15.26 3.06 -2.72
CA LEU A 169 -14.15 3.94 -3.09
C LEU A 169 -14.59 5.40 -2.95
N TYR A 170 -13.79 6.19 -2.25
CA TYR A 170 -14.05 7.61 -2.00
C TYR A 170 -13.51 8.48 -3.11
N SER A 171 -12.39 8.09 -3.71
CA SER A 171 -11.80 8.79 -4.84
C SER A 171 -10.86 7.90 -5.64
N VAL A 172 -10.82 8.14 -6.95
CA VAL A 172 -9.81 7.64 -7.87
C VAL A 172 -9.26 8.85 -8.60
N ALA A 173 -7.99 9.18 -8.40
CA ALA A 173 -7.37 10.36 -8.98
C ALA A 173 -6.13 9.97 -9.80
N VAL A 174 -5.93 10.65 -10.92
CA VAL A 174 -4.74 10.53 -11.76
C VAL A 174 -4.01 11.85 -11.76
N THR A 175 -2.73 11.81 -11.43
CA THR A 175 -1.83 12.96 -11.53
C THR A 175 -0.68 12.60 -12.47
N ASP A 176 -0.26 13.56 -13.26
CA ASP A 176 0.88 13.44 -14.16
C ASP A 176 1.89 14.56 -13.92
N LYS A 177 3.16 14.27 -14.16
CA LYS A 177 4.27 15.22 -14.04
C LYS A 177 5.31 14.91 -15.10
N ALA A 178 5.57 15.90 -15.97
CA ALA A 178 6.61 15.79 -16.97
C ALA A 178 8.00 15.75 -16.32
N PHE A 179 8.90 14.98 -16.90
CA PHE A 179 10.32 14.97 -16.62
C PHE A 179 11.10 14.92 -17.94
N ASP A 180 12.40 15.11 -17.91
CA ASP A 180 13.23 15.04 -19.12
C ASP A 180 13.17 13.64 -19.74
N GLY A 181 12.59 13.54 -20.96
CA GLY A 181 12.38 12.30 -21.70
C GLY A 181 11.11 11.52 -21.36
N GLY A 182 10.16 12.09 -20.59
CA GLY A 182 8.91 11.36 -20.32
C GLY A 182 7.92 12.03 -19.37
N THR A 183 6.97 11.22 -18.89
CA THR A 183 5.93 11.66 -17.96
C THR A 183 5.72 10.63 -16.86
N ASP A 184 5.85 11.05 -15.61
CA ASP A 184 5.44 10.25 -14.44
C ASP A 184 3.93 10.32 -14.27
N ILE A 185 3.29 9.19 -13.99
CA ILE A 185 1.84 9.10 -13.75
C ILE A 185 1.60 8.34 -12.46
N THR A 186 0.73 8.89 -11.63
CA THR A 186 0.29 8.23 -10.40
C THR A 186 -1.23 8.11 -10.38
N ILE A 187 -1.73 6.88 -10.26
CA ILE A 187 -3.13 6.59 -9.98
C ILE A 187 -3.28 6.40 -8.47
N ARG A 188 -4.03 7.28 -7.80
CA ARG A 188 -4.35 7.17 -6.37
C ARG A 188 -5.78 6.69 -6.19
N VAL A 189 -5.94 5.61 -5.44
CA VAL A 189 -7.25 5.04 -5.11
C VAL A 189 -7.43 5.09 -3.60
N CYS A 190 -8.46 5.81 -3.14
CA CYS A 190 -8.82 5.92 -1.73
C CYS A 190 -10.16 5.22 -1.48
N GLY A 191 -10.23 4.33 -0.50
CA GLY A 191 -11.43 3.57 -0.17
C GLY A 191 -11.50 3.11 1.28
N ALA A 192 -12.64 2.58 1.69
CA ALA A 192 -12.84 2.00 3.02
C ALA A 192 -12.02 0.71 3.22
N GLY A 193 -11.85 -0.06 2.14
CA GLY A 193 -11.08 -1.30 2.09
C GLY A 193 -10.91 -1.77 0.65
N PHE A 194 -10.02 -2.72 0.45
CA PHE A 194 -9.68 -3.24 -0.88
C PHE A 194 -9.70 -4.77 -0.88
N LEU A 195 -10.02 -5.33 -2.04
CA LEU A 195 -9.86 -6.75 -2.34
C LEU A 195 -8.40 -7.05 -2.73
N TYR A 196 -8.08 -8.32 -2.75
CA TYR A 196 -6.76 -8.79 -3.18
C TYR A 196 -6.49 -8.38 -4.64
N ASN A 197 -5.38 -7.71 -4.90
CA ASN A 197 -4.97 -7.14 -6.19
C ASN A 197 -5.90 -6.04 -6.77
N MET A 198 -6.95 -5.61 -6.10
CA MET A 198 -7.96 -4.69 -6.63
C MET A 198 -7.37 -3.42 -7.25
N VAL A 199 -6.47 -2.73 -6.56
CA VAL A 199 -5.86 -1.48 -7.08
C VAL A 199 -5.02 -1.75 -8.32
N ARG A 200 -4.31 -2.86 -8.37
CA ARG A 200 -3.51 -3.27 -9.53
C ARG A 200 -4.41 -3.53 -10.75
N THR A 201 -5.54 -4.23 -10.55
CA THR A 201 -6.51 -4.49 -11.61
C THR A 201 -7.17 -3.19 -12.09
N ILE A 202 -7.59 -2.30 -11.18
CA ILE A 202 -8.11 -0.97 -11.56
C ILE A 202 -7.09 -0.19 -12.39
N ALA A 203 -5.81 -0.18 -11.99
CA ALA A 203 -4.77 0.51 -12.75
C ALA A 203 -4.59 -0.10 -14.15
N GLY A 204 -4.55 -1.44 -14.26
CA GLY A 204 -4.48 -2.15 -15.54
C GLY A 204 -5.66 -1.83 -16.46
N THR A 205 -6.90 -1.88 -15.93
CA THR A 205 -8.11 -1.51 -16.69
C THR A 205 -8.03 -0.09 -17.24
N LYS A 206 -7.60 0.88 -16.41
CA LYS A 206 -7.43 2.28 -16.83
C LYS A 206 -6.38 2.44 -17.94
N ILE A 207 -5.27 1.72 -17.84
CA ILE A 207 -4.21 1.72 -18.85
C ILE A 207 -4.75 1.15 -20.16
N ASN A 208 -5.40 -0.03 -20.13
CA ASN A 208 -5.98 -0.67 -21.30
C ASN A 208 -7.04 0.20 -21.99
N TYR A 209 -7.87 0.91 -21.21
CA TYR A 209 -8.82 1.87 -21.75
C TYR A 209 -8.13 3.05 -22.45
N ALA A 210 -7.05 3.58 -21.85
CA ALA A 210 -6.27 4.66 -22.46
C ALA A 210 -5.51 4.23 -23.73
N GLU A 211 -5.15 2.94 -23.82
CA GLU A 211 -4.57 2.30 -25.03
C GLU A 211 -5.64 1.96 -26.09
N ARG A 212 -6.93 2.20 -25.81
CA ARG A 212 -8.08 1.82 -26.66
C ARG A 212 -8.24 0.31 -26.88
N THR A 213 -7.72 -0.51 -25.98
CA THR A 213 -7.90 -1.97 -26.00
C THR A 213 -9.17 -2.42 -25.27
N LEU A 214 -9.78 -1.52 -24.48
CA LEU A 214 -11.08 -1.68 -23.81
C LEU A 214 -12.02 -0.52 -24.16
N SER A 215 -13.31 -0.80 -24.24
CA SER A 215 -14.38 0.20 -24.28
C SER A 215 -14.90 0.55 -22.88
N LEU A 216 -15.76 1.55 -22.77
CA LEU A 216 -16.41 1.88 -21.50
C LEU A 216 -17.42 0.80 -21.06
N GLU A 217 -17.99 0.06 -22.02
CA GLU A 217 -18.94 -1.02 -21.78
C GLU A 217 -18.27 -2.26 -21.17
N ASP A 218 -16.95 -2.40 -21.34
CA ASP A 218 -16.14 -3.52 -20.80
C ASP A 218 -15.75 -3.32 -19.32
N ILE A 219 -16.08 -2.18 -18.71
CA ILE A 219 -15.63 -1.74 -17.38
C ILE A 219 -16.76 -1.73 -16.36
#